data_fcda33f07164f1945497df3c0ae14983
#
_entry.id   fcda33f07164f1945497df3c0ae14983
#
_cell.length_a   1.000
_cell.length_b   1.000
_cell.length_c   1.000
_cell.angle_alpha   90.00
_cell.angle_beta   90.00
_cell.angle_gamma   90.00
#
_symmetry.space_group_name_H-M   'P 1'
#
loop_
_entity.id
_entity.type
_entity.pdbx_description
1 polymer ?
#
loop_
_entity_poly.entity_id
_entity_poly.type
_entity_poly.pdbx_seq_one_letter_code
_entity_poly.pdbx_strand_id
1 'polypeptide(L)'
;MPDSQDYFKHLIKLLNLEKEEEILQFEGLMKNTSVQQRVEMGICWHPLKVIETGFGFGDYPFAILERTRAKDLPHQFSSGKSAVLFSTDSQAPDAWKGIIQFVNGDQIKLIFFTDEEPEILDWGKLGLVLMPDENAFKEQEAILKLVANARNCRLAELRDILILSSQSQSLKSTHYTEEINKSLNDSQKQAVQQIIDNQDIVVVHGPPGTGKTTTLIEATRLLVINGEQVLLTAPSNAAADWLSIKCLENGLKVLRIGNIAKIDEQLEKV
;
A
#
# COMPACT_ATOMS: atom_id res chain seq x y z
N MET A 1 27.66 -17.45 -11.77
CA MET A 1 26.57 -16.51 -11.46
C MET A 1 26.33 -16.58 -9.96
N PRO A 2 26.04 -15.48 -9.26
CA PRO A 2 25.72 -15.58 -7.85
C PRO A 2 24.52 -16.52 -7.67
N ASP A 3 24.58 -17.38 -6.66
CA ASP A 3 23.46 -18.23 -6.28
C ASP A 3 22.23 -17.34 -6.01
N SER A 4 21.06 -17.75 -6.48
CA SER A 4 19.82 -17.00 -6.24
C SER A 4 19.59 -16.72 -4.75
N GLN A 5 20.01 -17.63 -3.87
CA GLN A 5 19.93 -17.44 -2.42
C GLN A 5 20.84 -16.29 -1.94
N ASP A 6 22.04 -16.15 -2.47
CA ASP A 6 22.97 -15.07 -2.09
C ASP A 6 22.45 -13.70 -2.55
N TYR A 7 21.77 -13.64 -3.69
CA TYR A 7 21.07 -12.43 -4.14
C TYR A 7 20.01 -11.99 -3.14
N PHE A 8 19.13 -12.89 -2.68
CA PHE A 8 18.10 -12.55 -1.69
C PHE A 8 18.67 -12.22 -0.30
N LYS A 9 19.73 -12.90 0.14
CA LYS A 9 20.44 -12.52 1.38
C LYS A 9 20.98 -11.09 1.29
N HIS A 10 21.50 -10.72 0.12
CA HIS A 10 21.97 -9.36 -0.11
C HIS A 10 20.81 -8.33 -0.06
N LEU A 11 19.66 -8.63 -0.67
CA LEU A 11 18.48 -7.77 -0.59
C LEU A 11 17.98 -7.61 0.85
N ILE A 12 17.93 -8.69 1.64
CA ILE A 12 17.56 -8.62 3.06
C ILE A 12 18.53 -7.71 3.83
N LYS A 13 19.82 -7.79 3.55
CA LYS A 13 20.80 -6.90 4.19
C LYS A 13 20.57 -5.44 3.82
N LEU A 14 20.29 -5.14 2.54
CA LEU A 14 20.00 -3.78 2.10
C LEU A 14 18.71 -3.25 2.74
N LEU A 15 17.65 -4.07 2.80
CA LEU A 15 16.39 -3.73 3.44
C LEU A 15 16.57 -3.39 4.93
N ASN A 16 17.40 -4.16 5.64
CA ASN A 16 17.68 -3.89 7.06
C ASN A 16 18.47 -2.59 7.26
N LEU A 17 19.44 -2.30 6.38
CA LEU A 17 20.17 -1.04 6.43
C LEU A 17 19.23 0.16 6.17
N GLU A 18 18.34 0.06 5.19
CA GLU A 18 17.35 1.10 4.89
C GLU A 18 16.42 1.35 6.09
N LYS A 19 15.92 0.26 6.70
CA LYS A 19 15.08 0.32 7.90
C LYS A 19 15.80 0.98 9.08
N GLU A 20 17.04 0.57 9.35
CA GLU A 20 17.84 1.15 10.45
C GLU A 20 18.07 2.64 10.23
N GLU A 21 18.40 3.04 9.01
CA GLU A 21 18.62 4.44 8.66
C GLU A 21 17.33 5.26 8.78
N GLU A 22 16.18 4.75 8.30
CA GLU A 22 14.88 5.43 8.43
C GLU A 22 14.49 5.65 9.89
N ILE A 23 14.70 4.63 10.74
CA ILE A 23 14.42 4.73 12.19
C ILE A 23 15.35 5.76 12.84
N LEU A 24 16.66 5.73 12.54
CA LEU A 24 17.64 6.67 13.08
C LEU A 24 17.33 8.12 12.68
N GLN A 25 16.97 8.34 11.43
CA GLN A 25 16.55 9.66 10.93
C GLN A 25 15.30 10.15 11.65
N PHE A 26 14.31 9.28 11.81
CA PHE A 26 13.08 9.61 12.53
C PHE A 26 13.35 9.94 14.00
N GLU A 27 14.11 9.10 14.71
CA GLU A 27 14.48 9.37 16.11
C GLU A 27 15.28 10.67 16.25
N GLY A 28 16.23 10.91 15.36
CA GLY A 28 17.00 12.14 15.31
C GLY A 28 16.12 13.36 15.09
N LEU A 29 15.15 13.25 14.17
CA LEU A 29 14.18 14.30 13.90
C LEU A 29 13.29 14.55 15.14
N MET A 30 12.79 13.51 15.82
CA MET A 30 11.98 13.66 17.03
C MET A 30 12.73 14.29 18.17
N LYS A 31 14.02 13.98 18.36
CA LYS A 31 14.87 14.52 19.42
C LYS A 31 15.28 15.97 19.19
N ASN A 32 15.53 16.34 17.92
CA ASN A 32 16.15 17.61 17.56
C ASN A 32 15.15 18.69 17.11
N THR A 33 13.86 18.37 16.98
CA THR A 33 12.84 19.32 16.52
C THR A 33 11.73 19.51 17.54
N SER A 34 11.27 20.74 17.66
CA SER A 34 10.06 21.06 18.44
C SER A 34 8.80 20.64 17.69
N VAL A 35 7.68 20.54 18.40
CA VAL A 35 6.37 20.29 17.79
C VAL A 35 6.07 21.30 16.68
N GLN A 36 6.39 22.58 16.92
CA GLN A 36 6.16 23.63 15.93
C GLN A 36 6.96 23.43 14.64
N GLN A 37 8.24 23.06 14.75
CA GLN A 37 9.07 22.75 13.58
C GLN A 37 8.52 21.56 12.79
N ARG A 38 8.06 20.50 13.48
CA ARG A 38 7.42 19.35 12.84
C ARG A 38 6.11 19.71 12.12
N VAL A 39 5.36 20.66 12.64
CA VAL A 39 4.17 21.21 11.97
C VAL A 39 4.59 21.93 10.67
N GLU A 40 5.62 22.77 10.72
CA GLU A 40 6.16 23.47 9.55
C GLU A 40 6.72 22.52 8.49
N MET A 41 7.30 21.39 8.90
CA MET A 41 7.73 20.30 8.02
C MET A 41 6.58 19.49 7.40
N GLY A 42 5.35 19.70 7.88
CA GLY A 42 4.16 18.99 7.39
C GLY A 42 4.03 17.54 7.86
N ILE A 43 4.82 17.10 8.84
CA ILE A 43 4.78 15.75 9.40
C ILE A 43 4.02 15.66 10.73
N CYS A 44 3.58 16.79 11.26
CA CYS A 44 2.82 16.89 12.51
C CYS A 44 1.64 17.84 12.33
N TRP A 45 0.50 17.49 12.91
CA TRP A 45 -0.63 18.39 13.14
C TRP A 45 -0.78 18.66 14.64
N HIS A 46 -0.76 19.92 15.02
CA HIS A 46 -0.94 20.36 16.40
C HIS A 46 -1.34 21.85 16.45
N PRO A 47 -2.31 22.27 17.28
CA PRO A 47 -3.18 21.41 18.08
C PRO A 47 -4.34 20.83 17.25
N LEU A 48 -4.85 19.69 17.71
CA LEU A 48 -6.00 19.01 17.15
C LEU A 48 -7.22 19.15 18.05
N LYS A 49 -8.40 19.07 17.43
CA LYS A 49 -9.69 18.91 18.08
C LYS A 49 -10.27 17.57 17.65
N VAL A 50 -10.82 16.82 18.61
CA VAL A 50 -11.64 15.64 18.34
C VAL A 50 -13.02 16.11 17.88
N ILE A 51 -13.43 15.67 16.69
CA ILE A 51 -14.72 16.01 16.09
C ILE A 51 -15.70 14.88 16.36
N GLU A 52 -15.25 13.64 16.20
CA GLU A 52 -16.07 12.44 16.35
C GLU A 52 -15.21 11.28 16.81
N THR A 53 -15.76 10.42 17.64
CA THR A 53 -15.21 9.12 18.02
C THR A 53 -16.26 8.04 17.84
N GLY A 54 -15.83 6.80 17.70
CA GLY A 54 -16.74 5.68 17.58
C GLY A 54 -16.01 4.41 17.20
N PHE A 55 -16.80 3.38 16.88
CA PHE A 55 -16.28 2.11 16.37
C PHE A 55 -16.63 1.98 14.91
N GLY A 56 -15.63 1.66 14.11
CA GLY A 56 -15.77 1.49 12.67
C GLY A 56 -15.95 0.03 12.28
N PHE A 57 -15.70 -0.26 11.01
CA PHE A 57 -15.75 -1.63 10.50
C PHE A 57 -14.72 -2.52 11.19
N GLY A 58 -15.14 -3.72 11.64
CA GLY A 58 -14.28 -4.64 12.38
C GLY A 58 -14.14 -4.30 13.87
N ASP A 59 -15.05 -3.47 14.40
CA ASP A 59 -15.11 -3.03 15.81
C ASP A 59 -13.84 -2.31 16.29
N TYR A 60 -13.07 -1.75 15.34
CA TYR A 60 -11.92 -0.91 15.72
C TYR A 60 -12.37 0.52 16.07
N PRO A 61 -11.88 1.08 17.19
CA PRO A 61 -12.15 2.47 17.53
C PRO A 61 -11.49 3.42 16.53
N PHE A 62 -12.18 4.52 16.26
CA PHE A 62 -11.66 5.59 15.41
C PHE A 62 -11.87 6.96 16.05
N ALA A 63 -11.07 7.92 15.61
CA ALA A 63 -11.29 9.32 15.88
C ALA A 63 -11.17 10.15 14.59
N ILE A 64 -12.11 11.08 14.40
CA ILE A 64 -11.98 12.15 13.40
C ILE A 64 -11.39 13.35 14.13
N LEU A 65 -10.22 13.74 13.67
CA LEU A 65 -9.41 14.81 14.25
C LEU A 65 -9.32 15.97 13.26
N GLU A 66 -9.50 17.19 13.74
CA GLU A 66 -9.37 18.40 12.93
C GLU A 66 -8.20 19.25 13.42
N ARG A 67 -7.33 19.69 12.50
CA ARG A 67 -6.31 20.68 12.82
C ARG A 67 -6.95 22.07 12.97
N THR A 68 -6.66 22.74 14.08
CA THR A 68 -7.24 24.03 14.41
C THR A 68 -6.34 25.21 14.03
N ARG A 69 -5.07 24.94 13.73
CA ARG A 69 -4.06 25.95 13.30
C ARG A 69 -3.28 25.42 12.09
N ALA A 70 -2.54 26.32 11.45
CA ALA A 70 -1.66 26.03 10.34
C ALA A 70 -2.39 25.35 9.15
N LYS A 71 -3.66 25.73 8.91
CA LYS A 71 -4.53 25.15 7.88
C LYS A 71 -3.99 25.35 6.46
N ASP A 72 -3.25 26.42 6.24
CA ASP A 72 -2.65 26.77 4.93
C ASP A 72 -1.30 26.08 4.67
N LEU A 73 -0.72 25.41 5.68
CA LEU A 73 0.55 24.73 5.50
C LEU A 73 0.38 23.39 4.80
N PRO A 74 1.25 23.07 3.81
CA PRO A 74 1.25 21.76 3.19
C PRO A 74 1.60 20.67 4.20
N HIS A 75 1.13 19.47 3.95
CA HIS A 75 1.37 18.34 4.84
C HIS A 75 1.62 17.05 4.07
N GLN A 76 2.22 16.07 4.77
CA GLN A 76 2.58 14.76 4.21
C GLN A 76 1.62 13.64 4.63
N PHE A 77 0.56 13.97 5.37
CA PHE A 77 -0.46 13.00 5.76
C PHE A 77 -1.24 12.49 4.55
N SER A 78 -1.41 11.17 4.50
CA SER A 78 -2.19 10.49 3.46
C SER A 78 -2.78 9.19 4.00
N SER A 79 -3.83 8.69 3.36
CA SER A 79 -4.44 7.41 3.70
C SER A 79 -3.41 6.28 3.69
N GLY A 80 -3.52 5.37 4.65
CA GLY A 80 -2.66 4.21 4.82
C GLY A 80 -1.37 4.45 5.60
N LYS A 81 -1.01 5.70 5.89
CA LYS A 81 0.18 5.99 6.72
C LYS A 81 -0.08 5.73 8.19
N SER A 82 0.96 5.27 8.87
CA SER A 82 1.00 5.14 10.33
C SER A 82 1.24 6.50 10.99
N ALA A 83 0.53 6.76 12.08
CA ALA A 83 0.69 7.99 12.85
C ALA A 83 0.53 7.71 14.34
N VAL A 84 1.09 8.61 15.16
CA VAL A 84 0.97 8.58 16.62
C VAL A 84 0.20 9.80 17.08
N LEU A 85 -0.90 9.56 17.79
CA LEU A 85 -1.65 10.55 18.52
C LEU A 85 -0.96 10.76 19.89
N PHE A 86 -0.62 12.00 20.21
CA PHE A 86 0.03 12.39 21.46
C PHE A 86 -0.63 13.62 22.06
N SER A 87 -0.41 13.87 23.31
CA SER A 87 -0.74 15.13 23.97
C SER A 87 0.53 15.83 24.43
N THR A 88 0.53 17.17 24.39
CA THR A 88 1.59 17.98 25.01
C THR A 88 1.33 18.32 26.46
N ASP A 89 0.29 17.76 27.06
CA ASP A 89 0.05 17.86 28.49
C ASP A 89 0.94 16.87 29.22
N SER A 90 1.63 17.34 30.29
CA SER A 90 2.58 16.52 31.02
C SER A 90 1.96 15.39 31.87
N GLN A 91 0.64 15.42 32.05
CA GLN A 91 -0.11 14.40 32.76
C GLN A 91 -0.90 13.46 31.85
N ALA A 92 -0.82 13.67 30.53
CA ALA A 92 -1.54 12.84 29.60
C ALA A 92 -1.00 11.39 29.57
N PRO A 93 -1.87 10.41 29.25
CA PRO A 93 -1.45 9.03 29.06
C PRO A 93 -0.47 8.90 27.89
N ASP A 94 0.08 7.69 27.74
CA ASP A 94 0.98 7.38 26.65
C ASP A 94 0.35 7.65 25.28
N ALA A 95 1.22 7.94 24.32
CA ALA A 95 0.81 8.19 22.93
C ALA A 95 0.29 6.90 22.28
N TRP A 96 -0.71 7.05 21.40
CA TRP A 96 -1.39 5.93 20.75
C TRP A 96 -1.07 5.86 19.24
N LYS A 97 -0.69 4.68 18.79
CA LYS A 97 -0.47 4.43 17.36
C LYS A 97 -1.79 4.14 16.65
N GLY A 98 -1.94 4.71 15.45
CA GLY A 98 -3.07 4.43 14.58
C GLY A 98 -2.69 4.50 13.11
N ILE A 99 -3.64 4.15 12.25
CA ILE A 99 -3.51 4.26 10.81
C ILE A 99 -4.51 5.29 10.30
N ILE A 100 -4.06 6.16 9.41
CA ILE A 100 -4.86 7.17 8.77
C ILE A 100 -5.75 6.50 7.72
N GLN A 101 -7.06 6.51 7.92
CA GLN A 101 -8.03 5.98 6.95
C GLN A 101 -8.24 6.98 5.82
N PHE A 102 -8.53 8.24 6.15
CA PHE A 102 -8.63 9.30 5.15
C PHE A 102 -8.05 10.62 5.65
N VAL A 103 -7.75 11.49 4.70
CA VAL A 103 -7.42 12.89 4.92
C VAL A 103 -8.32 13.72 4.00
N ASN A 104 -9.12 14.60 4.57
CA ASN A 104 -10.02 15.47 3.83
C ASN A 104 -9.85 16.91 4.33
N GLY A 105 -9.14 17.74 3.57
CA GLY A 105 -8.79 19.10 3.97
C GLY A 105 -8.05 19.13 5.30
N ASP A 106 -8.70 19.68 6.32
CA ASP A 106 -8.14 19.81 7.68
C ASP A 106 -8.51 18.67 8.62
N GLN A 107 -9.17 17.65 8.13
CA GLN A 107 -9.64 16.51 8.93
C GLN A 107 -8.91 15.22 8.57
N ILE A 108 -8.64 14.42 9.59
CA ILE A 108 -8.07 13.09 9.50
C ILE A 108 -8.94 12.13 10.29
N LYS A 109 -9.29 10.99 9.68
CA LYS A 109 -9.81 9.84 10.41
C LYS A 109 -8.67 8.90 10.73
N LEU A 110 -8.45 8.69 12.01
CA LEU A 110 -7.42 7.78 12.54
C LEU A 110 -8.11 6.56 13.14
N ILE A 111 -7.67 5.36 12.75
CA ILE A 111 -8.16 4.09 13.29
C ILE A 111 -7.10 3.52 14.21
N PHE A 112 -7.54 3.02 15.37
CA PHE A 112 -6.70 2.39 16.37
C PHE A 112 -6.93 0.88 16.36
N PHE A 113 -5.84 0.09 16.38
CA PHE A 113 -5.93 -1.38 16.44
C PHE A 113 -5.91 -1.83 17.91
N THR A 114 -6.98 -1.59 18.59
CA THR A 114 -7.22 -1.93 19.98
C THR A 114 -8.71 -2.24 20.16
N ASP A 115 -9.06 -2.90 21.24
CA ASP A 115 -10.46 -3.24 21.56
C ASP A 115 -11.15 -2.11 22.35
N GLU A 116 -10.39 -1.14 22.85
CA GLU A 116 -10.89 -0.04 23.70
C GLU A 116 -10.59 1.32 23.07
N GLU A 117 -11.46 2.27 23.31
CA GLU A 117 -11.26 3.65 22.88
C GLU A 117 -10.05 4.27 23.62
N PRO A 118 -9.11 4.91 22.90
CA PRO A 118 -7.92 5.48 23.50
C PRO A 118 -8.24 6.61 24.50
N GLU A 119 -7.86 6.43 25.75
CA GLU A 119 -8.07 7.44 26.81
C GLU A 119 -7.49 8.82 26.47
N ILE A 120 -6.47 8.88 25.62
CA ILE A 120 -5.84 10.13 25.20
C ILE A 120 -6.81 11.06 24.46
N LEU A 121 -7.90 10.54 23.90
CA LEU A 121 -8.89 11.34 23.17
C LEU A 121 -9.64 12.33 24.06
N ASP A 122 -9.74 12.06 25.37
CA ASP A 122 -10.34 12.94 26.37
C ASP A 122 -9.41 14.06 26.84
N TRP A 123 -8.14 14.03 26.40
CA TRP A 123 -7.14 15.00 26.83
C TRP A 123 -7.04 16.19 25.86
N GLY A 124 -6.64 17.33 26.39
CA GLY A 124 -6.38 18.54 25.59
C GLY A 124 -5.02 18.52 24.91
N LYS A 125 -4.78 19.54 24.08
CA LYS A 125 -3.49 19.77 23.40
C LYS A 125 -3.00 18.58 22.57
N LEU A 126 -3.94 17.90 21.91
CA LEU A 126 -3.64 16.75 21.05
C LEU A 126 -2.82 17.15 19.84
N GLY A 127 -1.95 16.26 19.44
CA GLY A 127 -1.18 16.33 18.20
C GLY A 127 -1.07 14.96 17.53
N LEU A 128 -0.89 14.96 16.22
CA LEU A 128 -0.68 13.76 15.43
C LEU A 128 0.65 13.89 14.66
N VAL A 129 1.51 12.89 14.77
CA VAL A 129 2.80 12.86 14.04
C VAL A 129 2.89 11.59 13.21
N LEU A 130 3.38 11.74 11.97
CA LEU A 130 3.64 10.60 11.08
C LEU A 130 4.76 9.73 11.65
N MET A 131 4.64 8.42 11.43
CA MET A 131 5.60 7.39 11.85
C MET A 131 6.15 6.65 10.65
N PRO A 132 7.38 6.12 10.69
CA PRO A 132 7.87 5.12 9.75
C PRO A 132 6.97 3.87 9.74
N ASP A 133 6.84 3.24 8.58
CA ASP A 133 6.04 2.01 8.46
C ASP A 133 6.90 0.76 8.74
N GLU A 134 7.18 0.52 10.02
CA GLU A 134 7.94 -0.66 10.44
C GLU A 134 7.31 -1.99 10.03
N ASN A 135 5.99 -2.06 9.86
CA ASN A 135 5.31 -3.28 9.48
C ASN A 135 5.58 -3.63 8.01
N ALA A 136 5.66 -2.64 7.13
CA ALA A 136 6.06 -2.86 5.74
C ALA A 136 7.45 -3.50 5.64
N PHE A 137 8.42 -3.04 6.43
CA PHE A 137 9.75 -3.65 6.48
C PHE A 137 9.73 -5.10 6.98
N LYS A 138 8.94 -5.41 8.01
CA LYS A 138 8.82 -6.78 8.55
C LYS A 138 8.20 -7.72 7.52
N GLU A 139 7.15 -7.28 6.83
CA GLU A 139 6.49 -8.06 5.78
C GLU A 139 7.42 -8.30 4.59
N GLN A 140 8.12 -7.27 4.12
CA GLN A 140 9.11 -7.40 3.04
C GLN A 140 10.23 -8.37 3.41
N GLU A 141 10.79 -8.28 4.61
CA GLU A 141 11.82 -9.20 5.10
C GLU A 141 11.32 -10.65 5.16
N ALA A 142 10.10 -10.87 5.66
CA ALA A 142 9.49 -12.18 5.73
C ALA A 142 9.32 -12.80 4.33
N ILE A 143 8.85 -12.02 3.36
CA ILE A 143 8.70 -12.47 1.98
C ILE A 143 10.04 -12.74 1.31
N LEU A 144 11.03 -11.88 1.49
CA LEU A 144 12.38 -12.11 0.95
C LEU A 144 12.99 -13.40 1.51
N LYS A 145 12.82 -13.67 2.81
CA LYS A 145 13.23 -14.93 3.44
C LYS A 145 12.49 -16.14 2.87
N LEU A 146 11.17 -16.03 2.66
CA LEU A 146 10.36 -17.08 2.05
C LEU A 146 10.86 -17.42 0.64
N VAL A 147 11.07 -16.41 -0.20
CA VAL A 147 11.56 -16.58 -1.58
C VAL A 147 12.98 -17.14 -1.60
N ALA A 148 13.88 -16.64 -0.75
CA ALA A 148 15.25 -17.14 -0.65
C ALA A 148 15.32 -18.65 -0.30
N ASN A 149 14.43 -19.10 0.58
CA ASN A 149 14.40 -20.47 1.08
C ASN A 149 13.52 -21.42 0.27
N ALA A 150 12.79 -20.92 -0.74
CA ALA A 150 11.93 -21.74 -1.58
C ALA A 150 12.75 -22.82 -2.32
N ARG A 151 12.29 -24.09 -2.28
CA ARG A 151 12.94 -25.23 -2.95
C ARG A 151 11.89 -26.19 -3.48
N ASN A 152 12.13 -26.75 -4.65
CA ASN A 152 11.28 -27.78 -5.27
C ASN A 152 9.79 -27.38 -5.34
N CYS A 153 9.51 -26.10 -5.61
CA CYS A 153 8.16 -25.58 -5.73
C CYS A 153 8.10 -24.46 -6.79
N ARG A 154 6.90 -24.10 -7.20
CA ARG A 154 6.67 -23.09 -8.24
C ARG A 154 7.32 -21.73 -7.91
N LEU A 155 7.32 -21.35 -6.63
CA LEU A 155 7.98 -20.11 -6.19
C LEU A 155 9.49 -20.11 -6.46
N ALA A 156 10.16 -21.26 -6.26
CA ALA A 156 11.58 -21.40 -6.56
C ALA A 156 11.84 -21.29 -8.07
N GLU A 157 11.00 -21.92 -8.89
CA GLU A 157 11.09 -21.83 -10.36
C GLU A 157 10.94 -20.38 -10.84
N LEU A 158 9.89 -19.68 -10.38
CA LEU A 158 9.64 -18.28 -10.75
C LEU A 158 10.77 -17.35 -10.28
N ARG A 159 11.30 -17.57 -9.06
CA ARG A 159 12.48 -16.86 -8.57
C ARG A 159 13.67 -17.03 -9.53
N ASP A 160 13.94 -18.27 -9.93
CA ASP A 160 15.09 -18.58 -10.76
C ASP A 160 14.93 -18.05 -12.21
N ILE A 161 13.71 -18.03 -12.72
CA ILE A 161 13.39 -17.35 -14.00
C ILE A 161 13.72 -15.85 -13.91
N LEU A 162 13.29 -15.18 -12.82
CA LEU A 162 13.52 -13.74 -12.64
C LEU A 162 15.00 -13.37 -12.52
N ILE A 163 15.79 -14.18 -11.82
CA ILE A 163 17.17 -13.82 -11.45
C ILE A 163 18.20 -14.42 -12.40
N LEU A 164 17.99 -15.68 -12.79
CA LEU A 164 18.96 -16.42 -13.59
C LEU A 164 18.69 -16.33 -15.08
N SER A 165 17.67 -15.57 -15.52
CA SER A 165 17.22 -15.49 -16.91
C SER A 165 17.00 -16.89 -17.53
N SER A 166 16.54 -17.83 -16.71
CA SER A 166 16.09 -19.14 -17.21
C SER A 166 14.97 -18.90 -18.22
N GLN A 167 14.89 -19.73 -19.26
CA GLN A 167 13.86 -19.55 -20.27
C GLN A 167 12.46 -19.74 -19.65
N SER A 168 11.66 -18.68 -19.69
CA SER A 168 10.23 -18.74 -19.41
C SER A 168 9.54 -19.66 -20.43
N GLN A 169 8.64 -20.53 -19.95
CA GLN A 169 7.85 -21.36 -20.86
C GLN A 169 6.73 -20.53 -21.45
N SER A 170 6.74 -20.43 -22.80
CA SER A 170 5.59 -19.88 -23.53
C SER A 170 4.53 -20.95 -23.68
N LEU A 171 3.28 -20.60 -23.39
CA LEU A 171 2.14 -21.46 -23.71
C LEU A 171 1.96 -21.62 -25.21
N LYS A 172 1.40 -22.76 -25.58
CA LYS A 172 0.71 -22.89 -26.88
C LYS A 172 -0.43 -21.87 -26.88
N SER A 173 -0.51 -21.06 -27.96
CA SER A 173 -1.54 -20.04 -28.12
C SER A 173 -2.92 -20.60 -27.73
N THR A 174 -3.46 -20.11 -26.64
CA THR A 174 -4.83 -20.41 -26.26
C THR A 174 -5.73 -19.56 -27.15
N HIS A 175 -6.65 -20.18 -27.87
CA HIS A 175 -7.65 -19.42 -28.64
C HIS A 175 -8.58 -18.74 -27.65
N TYR A 176 -8.40 -17.46 -27.44
CA TYR A 176 -9.34 -16.64 -26.68
C TYR A 176 -10.59 -16.42 -27.51
N THR A 177 -11.75 -16.54 -26.86
CA THR A 177 -13.07 -16.43 -27.53
C THR A 177 -13.45 -15.00 -27.86
N GLU A 178 -12.82 -14.03 -27.21
CA GLU A 178 -13.06 -12.60 -27.44
C GLU A 178 -11.85 -11.87 -28.00
N GLU A 179 -12.14 -10.85 -28.82
CA GLU A 179 -11.13 -9.97 -29.39
C GLU A 179 -10.60 -8.97 -28.35
N ILE A 180 -9.31 -8.64 -28.48
CA ILE A 180 -8.70 -7.55 -27.72
C ILE A 180 -9.37 -6.24 -28.11
N ASN A 181 -9.60 -5.37 -27.11
CA ASN A 181 -10.25 -4.08 -27.31
C ASN A 181 -9.57 -3.26 -28.43
N LYS A 182 -10.37 -2.88 -29.43
CA LYS A 182 -9.91 -2.16 -30.63
C LYS A 182 -9.38 -0.75 -30.31
N SER A 183 -9.75 -0.15 -29.19
CA SER A 183 -9.28 1.17 -28.78
C SER A 183 -7.82 1.19 -28.31
N LEU A 184 -7.23 0.02 -28.01
CA LEU A 184 -5.83 -0.10 -27.66
C LEU A 184 -4.93 0.10 -28.88
N ASN A 185 -3.77 0.74 -28.68
CA ASN A 185 -2.76 0.82 -29.72
C ASN A 185 -2.02 -0.52 -29.90
N ASP A 186 -1.22 -0.64 -30.95
CA ASP A 186 -0.57 -1.91 -31.30
C ASP A 186 0.37 -2.43 -30.21
N SER A 187 1.13 -1.55 -29.55
CA SER A 187 2.02 -1.93 -28.45
C SER A 187 1.24 -2.45 -27.24
N GLN A 188 0.11 -1.84 -26.93
CA GLN A 188 -0.78 -2.29 -25.86
C GLN A 188 -1.41 -3.64 -26.19
N LYS A 189 -1.89 -3.82 -27.44
CA LYS A 189 -2.42 -5.11 -27.92
C LYS A 189 -1.38 -6.21 -27.83
N GLN A 190 -0.15 -5.92 -28.28
CA GLN A 190 0.95 -6.86 -28.16
C GLN A 190 1.25 -7.23 -26.70
N ALA A 191 1.24 -6.27 -25.79
CA ALA A 191 1.45 -6.53 -24.35
C ALA A 191 0.32 -7.39 -23.78
N VAL A 192 -0.95 -7.11 -24.12
CA VAL A 192 -2.09 -7.95 -23.72
C VAL A 192 -1.89 -9.38 -24.23
N GLN A 193 -1.55 -9.54 -25.54
CA GLN A 193 -1.32 -10.86 -26.11
C GLN A 193 -0.20 -11.62 -25.38
N GLN A 194 0.91 -10.97 -25.07
CA GLN A 194 2.00 -11.58 -24.31
C GLN A 194 1.58 -12.02 -22.92
N ILE A 195 0.75 -11.24 -22.21
CA ILE A 195 0.24 -11.61 -20.88
C ILE A 195 -0.62 -12.87 -20.95
N ILE A 196 -1.53 -12.95 -21.93
CA ILE A 196 -2.44 -14.08 -22.05
C ILE A 196 -1.77 -15.34 -22.58
N ASP A 197 -0.70 -15.22 -23.38
CA ASP A 197 0.03 -16.35 -23.96
C ASP A 197 1.15 -16.89 -23.06
N ASN A 198 1.51 -16.20 -21.99
CA ASN A 198 2.67 -16.57 -21.18
C ASN A 198 2.26 -17.11 -19.81
N GLN A 199 2.76 -18.30 -19.46
CA GLN A 199 2.45 -18.96 -18.19
C GLN A 199 3.29 -18.50 -17.01
N ASP A 200 4.50 -18.00 -17.25
CA ASP A 200 5.46 -17.75 -16.19
C ASP A 200 5.45 -16.27 -15.78
N ILE A 201 6.17 -15.44 -16.50
CA ILE A 201 6.37 -14.04 -16.13
C ILE A 201 6.38 -13.17 -17.38
N VAL A 202 5.60 -12.09 -17.36
CA VAL A 202 5.63 -11.02 -18.36
C VAL A 202 5.91 -9.70 -17.68
N VAL A 203 6.89 -8.96 -18.18
CA VAL A 203 7.22 -7.61 -17.70
C VAL A 203 6.76 -6.58 -18.73
N VAL A 204 5.76 -5.77 -18.34
CA VAL A 204 5.26 -4.67 -19.18
C VAL A 204 5.82 -3.36 -18.64
N HIS A 205 6.77 -2.79 -19.38
CA HIS A 205 7.38 -1.52 -19.04
C HIS A 205 6.83 -0.38 -19.89
N GLY A 206 6.66 0.80 -19.29
CA GLY A 206 6.26 2.01 -20.00
C GLY A 206 6.32 3.26 -19.12
N PRO A 207 6.63 4.43 -19.69
CA PRO A 207 6.58 5.70 -18.98
C PRO A 207 5.21 6.01 -18.36
N PRO A 208 5.10 6.98 -17.45
CA PRO A 208 3.82 7.50 -16.99
C PRO A 208 2.93 7.92 -18.15
N GLY A 209 1.61 7.67 -18.05
CA GLY A 209 0.63 8.08 -19.08
C GLY A 209 0.53 7.18 -20.31
N THR A 210 1.32 6.12 -20.46
CA THR A 210 1.27 5.21 -21.62
C THR A 210 0.12 4.22 -21.62
N GLY A 211 -0.76 4.27 -20.61
CA GLY A 211 -1.93 3.38 -20.50
C GLY A 211 -1.63 1.97 -19.96
N LYS A 212 -0.56 1.80 -19.17
CA LYS A 212 -0.24 0.50 -18.54
C LYS A 212 -1.43 -0.12 -17.80
N THR A 213 -2.15 0.68 -17.04
CA THR A 213 -3.33 0.19 -16.32
C THR A 213 -4.45 -0.24 -17.26
N THR A 214 -4.71 0.53 -18.32
CA THR A 214 -5.71 0.14 -19.33
C THR A 214 -5.33 -1.20 -19.98
N THR A 215 -4.06 -1.40 -20.28
CA THR A 215 -3.52 -2.66 -20.82
C THR A 215 -3.72 -3.81 -19.81
N LEU A 216 -3.41 -3.58 -18.52
CA LEU A 216 -3.57 -4.58 -17.46
C LEU A 216 -5.04 -4.97 -17.26
N ILE A 217 -5.94 -3.99 -17.23
CA ILE A 217 -7.39 -4.24 -17.08
C ILE A 217 -7.94 -5.04 -18.26
N GLU A 218 -7.53 -4.73 -19.48
CA GLU A 218 -7.94 -5.50 -20.66
C GLU A 218 -7.44 -6.94 -20.60
N ALA A 219 -6.17 -7.17 -20.25
CA ALA A 219 -5.63 -8.50 -20.07
C ALA A 219 -6.41 -9.26 -18.96
N THR A 220 -6.71 -8.61 -17.85
CA THR A 220 -7.51 -9.17 -16.75
C THR A 220 -8.91 -9.54 -17.23
N ARG A 221 -9.56 -8.67 -18.01
CA ARG A 221 -10.89 -8.94 -18.57
C ARG A 221 -10.89 -10.20 -19.42
N LEU A 222 -9.94 -10.34 -20.32
CA LEU A 222 -9.83 -11.50 -21.18
C LEU A 222 -9.54 -12.79 -20.42
N LEU A 223 -8.66 -12.76 -19.42
CA LEU A 223 -8.37 -13.92 -18.56
C LEU A 223 -9.63 -14.35 -17.79
N VAL A 224 -10.35 -13.42 -17.17
CA VAL A 224 -11.57 -13.72 -16.40
C VAL A 224 -12.69 -14.27 -17.28
N ILE A 225 -12.91 -13.73 -18.47
CA ILE A 225 -13.90 -14.23 -19.42
C ILE A 225 -13.58 -15.67 -19.85
N ASN A 226 -12.32 -16.01 -19.95
CA ASN A 226 -11.88 -17.38 -20.24
C ASN A 226 -11.88 -18.31 -19.01
N GLY A 227 -12.41 -17.85 -17.87
CA GLY A 227 -12.62 -18.67 -16.68
C GLY A 227 -11.45 -18.66 -15.68
N GLU A 228 -10.44 -17.81 -15.89
CA GLU A 228 -9.30 -17.70 -14.98
C GLU A 228 -9.65 -16.84 -13.76
N GLN A 229 -9.03 -17.18 -12.63
CA GLN A 229 -9.03 -16.34 -11.43
C GLN A 229 -7.78 -15.48 -11.43
N VAL A 230 -7.96 -14.17 -11.35
CA VAL A 230 -6.86 -13.20 -11.42
C VAL A 230 -6.69 -12.49 -10.10
N LEU A 231 -5.47 -12.50 -9.54
CA LEU A 231 -5.09 -11.70 -8.39
C LEU A 231 -4.33 -10.44 -8.87
N LEU A 232 -4.93 -9.26 -8.62
CA LEU A 232 -4.27 -7.99 -8.87
C LEU A 232 -3.68 -7.45 -7.57
N THR A 233 -2.42 -7.05 -7.60
CA THR A 233 -1.74 -6.44 -6.45
C THR A 233 -1.15 -5.08 -6.83
N ALA A 234 -1.01 -4.19 -5.85
CA ALA A 234 -0.42 -2.88 -6.03
C ALA A 234 0.43 -2.48 -4.82
N PRO A 235 1.42 -1.60 -4.98
CA PRO A 235 2.31 -1.21 -3.88
C PRO A 235 1.63 -0.30 -2.83
N SER A 236 0.44 0.23 -3.13
CA SER A 236 -0.33 1.06 -2.19
C SER A 236 -1.81 0.71 -2.22
N ASN A 237 -2.50 0.97 -1.10
CA ASN A 237 -3.96 0.77 -1.02
C ASN A 237 -4.70 1.62 -2.05
N ALA A 238 -4.34 2.90 -2.19
CA ALA A 238 -4.95 3.78 -3.19
C ALA A 238 -4.81 3.23 -4.62
N ALA A 239 -3.67 2.63 -4.97
CA ALA A 239 -3.50 2.02 -6.29
C ALA A 239 -4.31 0.72 -6.43
N ALA A 240 -4.43 -0.09 -5.37
CA ALA A 240 -5.27 -1.29 -5.37
C ALA A 240 -6.76 -0.92 -5.47
N ASP A 241 -7.19 0.11 -4.74
CA ASP A 241 -8.56 0.62 -4.79
C ASP A 241 -8.91 1.15 -6.18
N TRP A 242 -7.99 1.93 -6.77
CA TRP A 242 -8.16 2.43 -8.14
C TRP A 242 -8.24 1.30 -9.18
N LEU A 243 -7.41 0.25 -9.06
CA LEU A 243 -7.50 -0.95 -9.90
C LEU A 243 -8.85 -1.65 -9.72
N SER A 244 -9.33 -1.77 -8.49
CA SER A 244 -10.64 -2.38 -8.17
C SER A 244 -11.76 -1.62 -8.84
N ILE A 245 -11.79 -0.28 -8.72
CA ILE A 245 -12.78 0.59 -9.39
C ILE A 245 -12.72 0.40 -10.91
N LYS A 246 -11.51 0.39 -11.50
CA LYS A 246 -11.37 0.19 -12.95
C LYS A 246 -11.83 -1.19 -13.42
N CYS A 247 -11.63 -2.23 -12.64
CA CYS A 247 -12.18 -3.55 -12.93
C CYS A 247 -13.72 -3.54 -12.91
N LEU A 248 -14.34 -2.91 -11.90
CA LEU A 248 -15.79 -2.77 -11.78
C LEU A 248 -16.39 -1.98 -12.96
N GLU A 249 -15.77 -0.86 -13.35
CA GLU A 249 -16.18 -0.05 -14.52
C GLU A 249 -16.15 -0.86 -15.82
N ASN A 250 -15.30 -1.89 -15.91
CA ASN A 250 -15.23 -2.81 -17.04
C ASN A 250 -16.07 -4.09 -16.86
N GLY A 251 -17.00 -4.10 -15.90
CA GLY A 251 -17.98 -5.18 -15.70
C GLY A 251 -17.43 -6.44 -15.03
N LEU A 252 -16.22 -6.37 -14.44
CA LEU A 252 -15.64 -7.49 -13.72
C LEU A 252 -16.18 -7.56 -12.28
N LYS A 253 -16.33 -8.78 -11.76
CA LYS A 253 -16.60 -9.00 -10.34
C LYS A 253 -15.31 -8.90 -9.58
N VAL A 254 -15.26 -8.08 -8.54
CA VAL A 254 -14.07 -7.79 -7.76
C VAL A 254 -14.30 -8.17 -6.30
N LEU A 255 -13.32 -8.84 -5.70
CA LEU A 255 -13.19 -8.99 -4.25
C LEU A 255 -11.97 -8.19 -3.80
N ARG A 256 -12.17 -7.11 -3.03
CA ARG A 256 -11.09 -6.32 -2.47
C ARG A 256 -10.61 -6.94 -1.17
N ILE A 257 -9.38 -7.47 -1.18
CA ILE A 257 -8.72 -8.06 -0.02
C ILE A 257 -7.72 -7.06 0.55
N GLY A 258 -7.72 -6.87 1.86
CA GLY A 258 -6.77 -6.00 2.55
C GLY A 258 -7.29 -5.51 3.89
N ASN A 259 -6.53 -4.62 4.52
CA ASN A 259 -6.95 -4.01 5.76
C ASN A 259 -8.09 -3.03 5.48
N ILE A 260 -9.25 -3.29 6.07
CA ILE A 260 -10.48 -2.52 5.89
C ILE A 260 -10.29 -1.04 6.28
N ALA A 261 -9.47 -0.78 7.30
CA ALA A 261 -9.12 0.58 7.70
C ALA A 261 -8.38 1.39 6.61
N LYS A 262 -7.94 0.74 5.54
CA LYS A 262 -7.16 1.35 4.45
C LYS A 262 -7.90 1.32 3.10
N ILE A 263 -9.17 0.93 3.07
CA ILE A 263 -9.99 0.84 1.85
C ILE A 263 -10.70 2.16 1.61
N ASP A 264 -10.82 2.56 0.33
CA ASP A 264 -11.60 3.73 -0.08
C ASP A 264 -13.09 3.52 0.23
N GLU A 265 -13.74 4.55 0.77
CA GLU A 265 -15.18 4.51 1.12
C GLU A 265 -16.10 4.12 -0.06
N GLN A 266 -15.68 4.39 -1.31
CA GLN A 266 -16.43 4.01 -2.50
C GLN A 266 -16.51 2.49 -2.68
N LEU A 267 -15.54 1.74 -2.13
CA LEU A 267 -15.46 0.27 -2.20
C LEU A 267 -16.10 -0.43 -0.99
N GLU A 268 -16.47 0.29 0.06
CA GLU A 268 -17.15 -0.28 1.23
C GLU A 268 -18.54 -0.88 0.89
N LYS A 269 -19.09 -0.51 -0.27
CA LYS A 269 -20.42 -0.94 -0.73
C LYS A 269 -20.38 -2.04 -1.80
N VAL A 270 -19.19 -2.54 -2.12
CA VAL A 270 -18.93 -3.60 -3.10
C VAL A 270 -18.44 -4.87 -2.43
#